data_7a7c603cda850cffaad1f02997df12b8
#
_entry.id   7a7c603cda850cffaad1f02997df12b8
#
_cell.length_a   1.000
_cell.length_b   1.000
_cell.length_c   1.000
_cell.angle_alpha   90.00
_cell.angle_beta   90.00
_cell.angle_gamma   90.00
#
_symmetry.space_group_name_H-M   'P 1'
#
loop_
_entity.id
_entity.type
_entity.pdbx_description
1 polymer ?
#
loop_
_entity_poly.entity_id
_entity_poly.type
_entity_poly.pdbx_seq_one_letter_code
_entity_poly.pdbx_strand_id
1 'polypeptide(L)'
;DVYKRQSCDNAAMNLQAELSHWDFDKVVKMSSDRWNKQLDKMTVESDDEAAKRVFYTAHYHTMIAPTLYCDINGEYRGMNDMIYTDPEKANYTTLSLWDTYRALNPLMTIIQPEMVDNVINSMLSIYRQQDKLPIWPLMSGETNCMPGYSSVPVIADAYLKGFTRFNAEEALTAMKATATYERQNGVPYVMAKGYIPADKIHEATSIAMEYAVDDWGIAAMAQKMGKTADYETFSKRAHYYKNYFDSSI
;
A
#
# COMPACT_ATOMS: atom_id res chain seq x y z
N ASP A 1 14.92 10.49 15.39
CA ASP A 1 14.60 9.18 14.82
C ASP A 1 15.61 8.84 13.72
N VAL A 2 16.61 8.02 14.05
CA VAL A 2 17.81 7.75 13.22
C VAL A 2 17.43 7.10 11.87
N TYR A 3 16.31 6.40 11.80
CA TYR A 3 15.92 5.65 10.60
C TYR A 3 15.18 6.48 9.54
N LYS A 4 14.67 7.65 9.90
CA LYS A 4 13.91 8.52 8.99
C LYS A 4 14.73 9.67 8.42
N ARG A 5 15.96 9.89 8.91
CA ARG A 5 16.80 11.03 8.53
C ARG A 5 17.99 10.55 7.71
N GLN A 6 18.21 11.16 6.57
CA GLN A 6 19.29 10.76 5.67
C GLN A 6 20.64 11.30 6.10
N SER A 7 20.65 12.39 6.91
CA SER A 7 21.85 13.00 7.48
C SER A 7 21.53 13.71 8.78
N CYS A 8 22.59 14.11 9.52
CA CYS A 8 22.45 14.97 10.70
C CYS A 8 21.87 16.35 10.34
N ASP A 9 22.25 16.88 9.17
CA ASP A 9 21.74 18.17 8.68
C ASP A 9 20.26 18.08 8.36
N ASN A 10 19.80 17.01 7.73
CA ASN A 10 18.38 16.77 7.49
C ASN A 10 17.61 16.62 8.79
N ALA A 11 18.17 15.95 9.80
CA ALA A 11 17.54 15.83 11.11
C ALA A 11 17.35 17.19 11.77
N ALA A 12 18.36 18.07 11.71
CA ALA A 12 18.30 19.43 12.24
C ALA A 12 17.26 20.28 11.47
N MET A 13 17.25 20.18 10.15
CA MET A 13 16.30 20.88 9.28
C MET A 13 14.86 20.46 9.54
N ASN A 14 14.60 19.16 9.69
CA ASN A 14 13.28 18.64 10.03
C ASN A 14 12.82 19.12 11.42
N LEU A 15 13.72 19.07 12.42
CA LEU A 15 13.42 19.56 13.77
C LEU A 15 13.06 21.05 13.74
N GLN A 16 13.83 21.86 13.03
CA GLN A 16 13.59 23.30 12.92
C GLN A 16 12.25 23.61 12.24
N ALA A 17 11.87 22.81 11.24
CA ALA A 17 10.61 23.00 10.52
C ALA A 17 9.39 22.56 11.33
N GLU A 18 9.50 21.45 12.07
CA GLU A 18 8.39 20.88 12.84
C GLU A 18 8.26 21.49 14.23
N LEU A 19 9.39 21.89 14.84
CA LEU A 19 9.47 22.36 16.23
C LEU A 19 10.50 23.50 16.35
N SER A 20 10.12 24.70 15.91
CA SER A 20 10.97 25.89 15.91
C SER A 20 11.06 26.60 17.28
N HIS A 21 10.45 26.04 18.33
CA HIS A 21 10.37 26.64 19.67
C HIS A 21 10.31 25.54 20.75
N TRP A 22 10.56 25.94 22.02
CA TRP A 22 10.55 25.04 23.18
C TRP A 22 9.34 25.27 24.11
N ASP A 23 8.25 25.84 23.58
CA ASP A 23 6.98 26.01 24.29
C ASP A 23 6.18 24.69 24.24
N PHE A 24 6.20 23.95 25.35
CA PHE A 24 5.55 22.64 25.47
C PHE A 24 4.03 22.75 25.32
N ASP A 25 3.40 23.72 25.96
CA ASP A 25 1.93 23.85 25.90
C ASP A 25 1.45 24.20 24.49
N LYS A 26 2.22 25.00 23.77
CA LYS A 26 1.96 25.25 22.34
C LYS A 26 2.07 23.98 21.49
N VAL A 27 3.07 23.11 21.75
CA VAL A 27 3.22 21.82 21.05
C VAL A 27 2.04 20.91 21.33
N VAL A 28 1.60 20.80 22.59
CA VAL A 28 0.41 20.03 22.97
C VAL A 28 -0.82 20.53 22.22
N LYS A 29 -1.03 21.84 22.22
CA LYS A 29 -2.15 22.46 21.49
C LYS A 29 -2.08 22.16 19.99
N MET A 30 -0.94 22.35 19.34
CA MET A 30 -0.75 22.09 17.91
C MET A 30 -1.02 20.62 17.57
N SER A 31 -0.56 19.68 18.39
CA SER A 31 -0.81 18.25 18.20
C SER A 31 -2.30 17.92 18.33
N SER A 32 -2.95 18.44 19.37
CA SER A 32 -4.40 18.28 19.58
C SER A 32 -5.21 18.83 18.40
N ASP A 33 -4.90 20.05 17.96
CA ASP A 33 -5.60 20.70 16.84
C ASP A 33 -5.43 19.89 15.54
N ARG A 34 -4.23 19.34 15.28
CA ARG A 34 -3.96 18.50 14.11
C ARG A 34 -4.78 17.20 14.14
N TRP A 35 -4.82 16.52 15.29
CA TRP A 35 -5.60 15.28 15.44
C TRP A 35 -7.10 15.55 15.34
N ASN A 36 -7.61 16.59 16.00
CA ASN A 36 -9.02 16.96 15.89
C ASN A 36 -9.41 17.22 14.43
N LYS A 37 -8.58 17.97 13.68
CA LYS A 37 -8.83 18.21 12.24
C LYS A 37 -8.91 16.92 11.43
N GLN A 38 -8.13 15.90 11.75
CA GLN A 38 -8.20 14.61 11.05
C GLN A 38 -9.44 13.80 11.47
N LEU A 39 -9.73 13.77 12.76
CA LEU A 39 -10.87 13.04 13.30
C LEU A 39 -12.22 13.66 12.88
N ASP A 40 -12.27 14.98 12.67
CA ASP A 40 -13.45 15.69 12.18
C ASP A 40 -13.81 15.39 10.72
N LYS A 41 -12.97 14.65 9.97
CA LYS A 41 -13.31 14.20 8.62
C LYS A 41 -14.50 13.22 8.59
N MET A 42 -14.77 12.54 9.70
CA MET A 42 -15.99 11.76 9.91
C MET A 42 -16.58 12.12 11.27
N THR A 43 -17.83 12.55 11.27
CA THR A 43 -18.56 12.83 12.49
C THR A 43 -19.69 11.82 12.70
N VAL A 44 -19.90 11.40 13.94
CA VAL A 44 -20.97 10.49 14.31
C VAL A 44 -21.81 11.09 15.43
N GLU A 45 -23.12 11.01 15.29
CA GLU A 45 -24.09 11.38 16.32
C GLU A 45 -24.65 10.12 16.95
N SER A 46 -24.63 10.03 18.24
CA SER A 46 -25.19 8.90 19.03
C SER A 46 -25.38 9.32 20.48
N ASP A 47 -26.41 8.83 21.12
CA ASP A 47 -26.62 8.97 22.57
C ASP A 47 -25.75 7.98 23.37
N ASP A 48 -25.14 6.99 22.72
CA ASP A 48 -24.22 6.04 23.32
C ASP A 48 -22.77 6.58 23.27
N GLU A 49 -22.33 7.14 24.38
CA GLU A 49 -20.96 7.66 24.54
C GLU A 49 -19.87 6.59 24.44
N ALA A 50 -20.19 5.32 24.78
CA ALA A 50 -19.25 4.21 24.63
C ALA A 50 -19.07 3.87 23.15
N ALA A 51 -20.14 3.80 22.39
CA ALA A 51 -20.09 3.58 20.94
C ALA A 51 -19.32 4.69 20.22
N LYS A 52 -19.55 5.98 20.59
CA LYS A 52 -18.79 7.12 20.06
C LYS A 52 -17.29 6.98 20.32
N ARG A 53 -16.93 6.61 21.54
CA ARG A 53 -15.52 6.40 21.93
C ARG A 53 -14.88 5.29 21.09
N VAL A 54 -15.56 4.17 20.90
CA VAL A 54 -15.09 3.06 20.05
C VAL A 54 -14.90 3.52 18.63
N PHE A 55 -15.87 4.25 18.07
CA PHE A 55 -15.78 4.80 16.71
C PHE A 55 -14.55 5.69 16.51
N TYR A 56 -14.37 6.72 17.36
CA TYR A 56 -13.25 7.64 17.21
C TYR A 56 -11.90 6.98 17.51
N THR A 57 -11.86 5.99 18.41
CA THR A 57 -10.64 5.18 18.63
C THR A 57 -10.30 4.36 17.38
N ALA A 58 -11.27 3.72 16.76
CA ALA A 58 -11.07 2.99 15.51
C ALA A 58 -10.64 3.95 14.38
N HIS A 59 -11.29 5.11 14.26
CA HIS A 59 -10.94 6.12 13.27
C HIS A 59 -9.50 6.63 13.48
N TYR A 60 -9.08 6.90 14.71
CA TYR A 60 -7.69 7.23 15.04
C TYR A 60 -6.72 6.12 14.58
N HIS A 61 -7.04 4.85 14.83
CA HIS A 61 -6.20 3.73 14.43
C HIS A 61 -6.02 3.64 12.90
N THR A 62 -7.00 4.05 12.09
CA THR A 62 -6.87 4.07 10.62
C THR A 62 -5.81 5.04 10.12
N MET A 63 -5.33 5.97 10.96
CA MET A 63 -4.38 7.03 10.61
C MET A 63 -2.97 6.81 11.16
N ILE A 64 -2.70 5.70 11.86
CA ILE A 64 -1.38 5.40 12.44
C ILE A 64 -0.40 4.98 11.34
N ALA A 65 -0.87 4.26 10.32
CA ALA A 65 -0.12 3.85 9.14
C ALA A 65 -0.95 4.15 7.88
N PRO A 66 -0.31 4.38 6.74
CA PRO A 66 1.13 4.39 6.48
C PRO A 66 1.86 5.56 7.13
N THR A 67 3.18 5.43 7.28
CA THR A 67 4.04 6.45 7.89
C THR A 67 4.74 7.29 6.83
N LEU A 68 4.74 8.60 6.98
CA LEU A 68 5.54 9.50 6.13
C LEU A 68 7.03 9.17 6.29
N TYR A 69 7.71 8.94 5.16
CA TYR A 69 9.08 8.46 5.09
C TYR A 69 9.95 9.28 4.15
N CYS A 70 9.91 10.59 4.30
CA CYS A 70 10.83 11.50 3.63
C CYS A 70 11.16 12.65 4.58
N ASP A 71 12.32 13.26 4.35
CA ASP A 71 12.72 14.48 5.01
C ASP A 71 11.98 15.69 4.39
N ILE A 72 12.04 16.85 5.02
CA ILE A 72 11.32 18.05 4.55
C ILE A 72 11.78 18.53 3.18
N ASN A 73 13.02 18.20 2.79
CA ASN A 73 13.58 18.46 1.46
C ASN A 73 13.20 17.38 0.43
N GLY A 74 12.37 16.40 0.80
CA GLY A 74 11.94 15.29 -0.06
C GLY A 74 12.93 14.13 -0.17
N GLU A 75 14.03 14.14 0.61
CA GLU A 75 14.97 13.01 0.61
C GLU A 75 14.41 11.81 1.38
N TYR A 76 14.66 10.61 0.85
CA TYR A 76 14.36 9.35 1.52
C TYR A 76 15.32 8.24 1.07
N ARG A 77 15.48 7.20 1.89
CA ARG A 77 16.28 6.02 1.54
C ARG A 77 15.40 4.99 0.83
N GLY A 78 15.82 4.58 -0.36
CA GLY A 78 15.13 3.57 -1.15
C GLY A 78 15.41 2.14 -0.70
N MET A 79 14.72 1.17 -1.30
CA MET A 79 14.85 -0.28 -1.03
C MET A 79 16.22 -0.85 -1.40
N ASN A 80 17.01 -0.14 -2.17
CA ASN A 80 18.39 -0.46 -2.58
C ASN A 80 19.44 0.33 -1.79
N ASP A 81 19.06 0.91 -0.66
CA ASP A 81 19.90 1.74 0.21
C ASP A 81 20.43 3.05 -0.40
N MET A 82 20.01 3.39 -1.61
CA MET A 82 20.33 4.66 -2.24
C MET A 82 19.44 5.79 -1.70
N ILE A 83 19.98 7.01 -1.67
CA ILE A 83 19.19 8.21 -1.32
C ILE A 83 18.53 8.75 -2.59
N TYR A 84 17.23 8.96 -2.50
CA TYR A 84 16.39 9.57 -3.53
C TYR A 84 15.83 10.90 -3.03
N THR A 85 15.48 11.77 -3.96
CA THR A 85 14.88 13.08 -3.64
C THR A 85 13.66 13.29 -4.53
N ASP A 86 12.53 13.52 -3.93
CA ASP A 86 11.31 13.96 -4.62
C ASP A 86 10.61 15.02 -3.76
N PRO A 87 10.93 16.32 -3.95
CA PRO A 87 10.37 17.39 -3.12
C PRO A 87 8.88 17.66 -3.38
N GLU A 88 8.34 17.14 -4.50
CA GLU A 88 6.94 17.37 -4.88
C GLU A 88 6.01 16.28 -4.35
N LYS A 89 6.55 15.14 -3.90
CA LYS A 89 5.76 13.99 -3.48
C LYS A 89 6.14 13.50 -2.08
N ALA A 90 5.13 13.31 -1.27
CA ALA A 90 5.30 12.61 0.00
C ALA A 90 5.56 11.12 -0.25
N ASN A 91 6.65 10.59 0.32
CA ASN A 91 6.96 9.16 0.29
C ASN A 91 6.52 8.48 1.57
N TYR A 92 5.91 7.30 1.45
CA TYR A 92 5.32 6.54 2.56
C TYR A 92 5.96 5.17 2.72
N THR A 93 6.02 4.71 3.96
CA THR A 93 6.44 3.37 4.37
C THR A 93 5.44 2.75 5.35
N THR A 94 5.76 1.57 5.87
CA THR A 94 4.87 0.80 6.77
C THR A 94 3.54 0.50 6.08
N LEU A 95 3.66 -0.09 4.89
CA LEU A 95 2.51 -0.47 4.08
C LEU A 95 2.16 -1.93 4.39
N SER A 96 1.23 -2.12 5.33
CA SER A 96 0.67 -3.43 5.72
C SER A 96 -0.39 -3.87 4.71
N LEU A 97 0.03 -4.10 3.45
CA LEU A 97 -0.87 -4.15 2.30
C LEU A 97 -1.87 -5.30 2.36
N TRP A 98 -1.45 -6.49 2.83
CA TRP A 98 -2.35 -7.64 3.00
C TRP A 98 -3.51 -7.36 3.95
N ASP A 99 -3.27 -6.57 4.99
CA ASP A 99 -4.31 -6.16 5.94
C ASP A 99 -5.17 -5.03 5.38
N THR A 100 -4.53 -4.04 4.75
CA THR A 100 -5.14 -2.73 4.48
C THR A 100 -5.90 -2.66 3.16
N TYR A 101 -5.57 -3.49 2.16
CA TYR A 101 -6.30 -3.49 0.88
C TYR A 101 -7.78 -3.85 1.05
N ARG A 102 -8.11 -4.61 2.10
CA ARG A 102 -9.46 -5.12 2.36
C ARG A 102 -10.46 -4.03 2.72
N ALA A 103 -10.01 -3.03 3.49
CA ALA A 103 -10.91 -1.96 3.96
C ALA A 103 -10.22 -0.60 4.12
N LEU A 104 -9.02 -0.52 4.70
CA LEU A 104 -8.37 0.76 5.00
C LEU A 104 -8.04 1.55 3.73
N ASN A 105 -7.40 0.94 2.73
CA ASN A 105 -7.09 1.64 1.49
C ASN A 105 -8.37 2.10 0.75
N PRO A 106 -9.43 1.30 0.61
CA PRO A 106 -10.74 1.77 0.14
C PRO A 106 -11.31 2.92 0.95
N LEU A 107 -11.22 2.89 2.29
CA LEU A 107 -11.67 3.99 3.15
C LEU A 107 -10.86 5.27 2.90
N MET A 108 -9.55 5.17 2.72
CA MET A 108 -8.69 6.33 2.43
C MET A 108 -9.10 7.07 1.16
N THR A 109 -9.67 6.38 0.17
CA THR A 109 -10.20 7.03 -1.05
C THR A 109 -11.38 7.97 -0.76
N ILE A 110 -12.00 7.84 0.40
CA ILE A 110 -13.14 8.64 0.86
C ILE A 110 -12.69 9.74 1.83
N ILE A 111 -11.92 9.37 2.86
CA ILE A 111 -11.61 10.26 3.99
C ILE A 111 -10.26 10.97 3.87
N GLN A 112 -9.33 10.44 3.05
CA GLN A 112 -8.00 11.00 2.81
C GLN A 112 -7.60 10.92 1.33
N PRO A 113 -8.45 11.39 0.39
CA PRO A 113 -8.18 11.27 -1.04
C PRO A 113 -6.87 11.94 -1.48
N GLU A 114 -6.42 12.96 -0.74
CA GLU A 114 -5.17 13.67 -0.98
C GLU A 114 -3.91 12.80 -0.79
N MET A 115 -4.00 11.71 -0.03
CA MET A 115 -2.87 10.79 0.23
C MET A 115 -2.77 9.66 -0.81
N VAL A 116 -3.88 9.28 -1.44
CA VAL A 116 -3.97 8.06 -2.26
C VAL A 116 -2.92 8.01 -3.35
N ASP A 117 -2.83 9.08 -4.17
CA ASP A 117 -1.86 9.13 -5.26
C ASP A 117 -0.39 9.09 -4.75
N ASN A 118 -0.11 9.70 -3.59
CA ASN A 118 1.23 9.68 -3.00
C ASN A 118 1.60 8.28 -2.48
N VAL A 119 0.66 7.55 -1.89
CA VAL A 119 0.87 6.15 -1.47
C VAL A 119 1.18 5.28 -2.68
N ILE A 120 0.42 5.42 -3.78
CA ILE A 120 0.67 4.67 -5.02
C ILE A 120 2.01 5.06 -5.64
N ASN A 121 2.35 6.35 -5.70
CA ASN A 121 3.65 6.80 -6.20
C ASN A 121 4.80 6.24 -5.35
N SER A 122 4.62 6.09 -4.03
CA SER A 122 5.60 5.41 -3.16
C SER A 122 5.78 3.93 -3.55
N MET A 123 4.68 3.22 -3.84
CA MET A 123 4.74 1.83 -4.33
C MET A 123 5.45 1.74 -5.69
N LEU A 124 5.21 2.69 -6.61
CA LEU A 124 5.89 2.74 -7.91
C LEU A 124 7.38 3.09 -7.76
N SER A 125 7.74 3.93 -6.81
CA SER A 125 9.14 4.20 -6.48
C SER A 125 9.86 2.94 -5.98
N ILE A 126 9.20 2.15 -5.13
CA ILE A 126 9.70 0.84 -4.69
C ILE A 126 9.86 -0.12 -5.87
N TYR A 127 8.88 -0.18 -6.79
CA TYR A 127 8.99 -0.97 -8.01
C TYR A 127 10.24 -0.63 -8.84
N ARG A 128 10.52 0.66 -9.05
CA ARG A 128 11.73 1.11 -9.78
C ARG A 128 13.04 0.72 -9.11
N GLN A 129 13.01 0.46 -7.80
CA GLN A 129 14.20 0.15 -6.98
C GLN A 129 14.47 -1.35 -6.84
N GLN A 130 13.44 -2.21 -6.99
CA GLN A 130 13.55 -3.66 -6.75
C GLN A 130 12.85 -4.53 -7.80
N ASP A 131 12.39 -3.97 -8.93
CA ASP A 131 11.73 -4.64 -10.05
C ASP A 131 10.42 -5.35 -9.71
N LYS A 132 9.85 -5.08 -8.53
CA LYS A 132 8.52 -5.55 -8.10
C LYS A 132 7.87 -4.53 -7.18
N LEU A 133 6.53 -4.53 -7.16
CA LEU A 133 5.77 -3.76 -6.18
C LEU A 133 6.02 -4.29 -4.76
N PRO A 134 5.82 -3.45 -3.73
CA PRO A 134 6.00 -3.89 -2.36
C PRO A 134 4.97 -4.95 -1.96
N ILE A 135 5.41 -5.86 -1.08
CA ILE A 135 4.55 -6.82 -0.37
C ILE A 135 4.25 -6.28 1.03
N TRP A 136 5.28 -6.02 1.82
CA TRP A 136 5.16 -5.43 3.15
C TRP A 136 6.41 -4.60 3.48
N PRO A 137 6.54 -3.38 2.94
CA PRO A 137 7.73 -2.55 3.12
C PRO A 137 7.74 -1.93 4.51
N LEU A 138 8.89 -1.99 5.16
CA LEU A 138 9.17 -1.34 6.43
C LEU A 138 10.45 -0.51 6.30
N MET A 139 10.33 0.80 6.39
CA MET A 139 11.42 1.74 6.10
C MET A 139 12.00 1.49 4.68
N SER A 140 13.31 1.26 4.58
CA SER A 140 14.00 0.91 3.33
C SER A 140 14.13 -0.60 3.11
N GLY A 141 13.34 -1.43 3.77
CA GLY A 141 13.42 -2.89 3.68
C GLY A 141 12.10 -3.52 3.25
N GLU A 142 12.18 -4.46 2.31
CA GLU A 142 11.05 -5.32 1.95
C GLU A 142 11.07 -6.57 2.83
N THR A 143 10.01 -6.79 3.61
CA THR A 143 9.94 -7.95 4.52
C THR A 143 9.43 -9.21 3.83
N ASN A 144 8.74 -9.09 2.69
CA ASN A 144 8.00 -10.16 2.02
C ASN A 144 7.06 -10.94 2.97
N CYS A 145 6.60 -10.28 4.02
CA CYS A 145 5.70 -10.87 5.00
C CYS A 145 4.29 -10.94 4.42
N MET A 146 3.52 -11.95 4.82
CA MET A 146 2.15 -12.24 4.37
C MET A 146 2.03 -12.72 2.91
N PRO A 147 0.96 -13.45 2.59
CA PRO A 147 0.71 -13.94 1.24
C PRO A 147 0.20 -12.84 0.30
N GLY A 148 0.29 -13.08 -1.00
CA GLY A 148 -0.22 -12.16 -2.01
C GLY A 148 0.78 -11.10 -2.47
N TYR A 149 0.34 -10.28 -3.42
CA TYR A 149 0.97 -9.03 -3.84
C TYR A 149 -0.06 -7.90 -3.78
N SER A 150 -0.54 -7.68 -2.56
CA SER A 150 -1.72 -6.85 -2.26
C SER A 150 -1.58 -5.34 -2.56
N SER A 151 -0.41 -4.90 -3.00
CA SER A 151 -0.24 -3.59 -3.67
C SER A 151 -1.10 -3.47 -4.93
N VAL A 152 -1.33 -4.59 -5.62
CA VAL A 152 -2.10 -4.65 -6.87
C VAL A 152 -3.56 -4.23 -6.69
N PRO A 153 -4.36 -4.82 -5.81
CA PRO A 153 -5.75 -4.38 -5.60
C PRO A 153 -5.83 -2.95 -5.07
N VAL A 154 -4.85 -2.45 -4.30
CA VAL A 154 -4.82 -1.05 -3.86
C VAL A 154 -4.70 -0.10 -5.05
N ILE A 155 -3.78 -0.36 -5.97
CA ILE A 155 -3.57 0.45 -7.18
C ILE A 155 -4.80 0.36 -8.09
N ALA A 156 -5.31 -0.86 -8.31
CA ALA A 156 -6.47 -1.08 -9.17
C ALA A 156 -7.73 -0.37 -8.64
N ASP A 157 -8.03 -0.48 -7.35
CA ASP A 157 -9.17 0.19 -6.71
C ASP A 157 -9.10 1.72 -6.88
N ALA A 158 -7.95 2.30 -6.60
CA ALA A 158 -7.74 3.74 -6.76
C ALA A 158 -7.92 4.18 -8.22
N TYR A 159 -7.32 3.47 -9.19
CA TYR A 159 -7.47 3.78 -10.61
C TYR A 159 -8.94 3.67 -11.06
N LEU A 160 -9.63 2.63 -10.64
CA LEU A 160 -11.04 2.41 -10.98
C LEU A 160 -11.95 3.48 -10.39
N LYS A 161 -11.60 4.06 -9.24
CA LYS A 161 -12.27 5.19 -8.59
C LYS A 161 -11.92 6.56 -9.19
N GLY A 162 -10.95 6.63 -10.11
CA GLY A 162 -10.62 7.85 -10.83
C GLY A 162 -9.42 8.64 -10.29
N PHE A 163 -8.61 8.06 -9.41
CA PHE A 163 -7.33 8.63 -9.01
C PHE A 163 -6.34 8.52 -10.17
N THR A 164 -5.70 9.62 -10.57
CA THR A 164 -4.92 9.69 -11.81
C THR A 164 -3.62 10.48 -11.69
N ARG A 165 -3.21 10.93 -10.49
CA ARG A 165 -1.94 11.63 -10.29
C ARG A 165 -0.76 10.68 -10.10
N PHE A 166 -0.85 9.50 -10.73
CA PHE A 166 0.23 8.54 -10.92
C PHE A 166 0.22 8.01 -12.36
N ASN A 167 1.32 7.45 -12.80
CA ASN A 167 1.42 6.91 -14.16
C ASN A 167 0.71 5.55 -14.25
N ALA A 168 -0.48 5.52 -14.85
CA ALA A 168 -1.30 4.30 -14.96
C ALA A 168 -0.66 3.21 -15.84
N GLU A 169 0.05 3.57 -16.92
CA GLU A 169 0.76 2.60 -17.78
C GLU A 169 1.92 1.95 -17.02
N GLU A 170 2.68 2.73 -16.27
CA GLU A 170 3.72 2.22 -15.40
C GLU A 170 3.14 1.34 -14.28
N ALA A 171 2.04 1.78 -13.68
CA ALA A 171 1.36 1.02 -12.63
C ALA A 171 0.91 -0.35 -13.13
N LEU A 172 0.24 -0.43 -14.28
CA LEU A 172 -0.15 -1.70 -14.88
C LEU A 172 1.08 -2.58 -15.21
N THR A 173 2.17 -1.97 -15.70
CA THR A 173 3.43 -2.68 -15.97
C THR A 173 4.02 -3.26 -14.68
N ALA A 174 4.07 -2.48 -13.60
CA ALA A 174 4.57 -2.89 -12.30
C ALA A 174 3.72 -4.01 -11.67
N MET A 175 2.39 -3.92 -11.80
CA MET A 175 1.46 -4.95 -11.34
C MET A 175 1.72 -6.29 -12.06
N LYS A 176 1.84 -6.26 -13.39
CA LYS A 176 2.16 -7.45 -14.20
C LYS A 176 3.54 -8.03 -13.87
N ALA A 177 4.55 -7.18 -13.75
CA ALA A 177 5.91 -7.61 -13.37
C ALA A 177 5.90 -8.33 -12.01
N THR A 178 5.16 -7.79 -11.03
CA THR A 178 5.01 -8.40 -9.70
C THR A 178 4.30 -9.76 -9.77
N ALA A 179 3.19 -9.84 -10.52
CA ALA A 179 2.40 -11.06 -10.68
C ALA A 179 3.12 -12.16 -11.49
N THR A 180 4.23 -11.83 -12.16
CA THR A 180 5.08 -12.77 -12.91
C THR A 180 6.50 -12.88 -12.36
N TYR A 181 6.76 -12.29 -11.19
CA TYR A 181 8.08 -12.30 -10.58
C TYR A 181 8.48 -13.69 -10.12
N GLU A 182 9.43 -14.32 -10.79
CA GLU A 182 9.79 -15.73 -10.59
C GLU A 182 10.29 -16.07 -9.18
N ARG A 183 10.82 -15.08 -8.47
CA ARG A 183 11.29 -15.27 -7.08
C ARG A 183 10.18 -15.07 -6.04
N GLN A 184 8.96 -14.68 -6.46
CA GLN A 184 7.82 -14.59 -5.56
C GLN A 184 7.28 -15.98 -5.25
N ASN A 185 7.00 -16.23 -3.97
CA ASN A 185 6.61 -17.55 -3.47
C ASN A 185 5.37 -18.09 -4.20
N GLY A 186 5.51 -19.21 -4.89
CA GLY A 186 4.42 -19.88 -5.61
C GLY A 186 4.10 -19.35 -7.01
N VAL A 187 4.54 -18.13 -7.40
CA VAL A 187 4.26 -17.53 -8.73
C VAL A 187 4.68 -18.46 -9.89
N PRO A 188 5.89 -19.08 -9.91
CA PRO A 188 6.26 -19.99 -11.00
C PRO A 188 5.31 -21.16 -11.18
N TYR A 189 4.74 -21.66 -10.07
CA TYR A 189 3.76 -22.76 -10.15
C TYR A 189 2.41 -22.30 -10.70
N VAL A 190 1.94 -21.13 -10.26
CA VAL A 190 0.70 -20.54 -10.80
C VAL A 190 0.83 -20.31 -12.31
N MET A 191 1.97 -19.79 -12.76
CA MET A 191 2.22 -19.58 -14.20
C MET A 191 2.28 -20.87 -14.99
N ALA A 192 2.96 -21.89 -14.48
CA ALA A 192 3.19 -23.15 -15.21
C ALA A 192 2.01 -24.12 -15.14
N LYS A 193 1.28 -24.16 -14.01
CA LYS A 193 0.30 -25.22 -13.71
C LYS A 193 -1.11 -24.68 -13.44
N GLY A 194 -1.28 -23.39 -13.17
CA GLY A 194 -2.55 -22.83 -12.73
C GLY A 194 -2.89 -23.15 -11.26
N TYR A 195 -1.96 -23.71 -10.49
CA TYR A 195 -2.09 -23.95 -9.05
C TYR A 195 -0.72 -24.09 -8.38
N ILE A 196 -0.68 -23.92 -7.06
CA ILE A 196 0.52 -24.13 -6.23
C ILE A 196 0.42 -25.51 -5.57
N PRO A 197 1.36 -26.45 -5.82
CA PRO A 197 1.35 -27.76 -5.17
C PRO A 197 1.62 -27.64 -3.66
N ALA A 198 0.78 -28.29 -2.84
CA ALA A 198 0.87 -28.22 -1.38
C ALA A 198 2.14 -28.88 -0.80
N ASP A 199 2.77 -29.80 -1.55
CA ASP A 199 4.03 -30.45 -1.20
C ASP A 199 5.28 -29.58 -1.52
N LYS A 200 5.10 -28.46 -2.19
CA LYS A 200 6.20 -27.56 -2.63
C LYS A 200 6.23 -26.25 -1.86
N ILE A 201 5.08 -25.72 -1.50
CA ILE A 201 4.96 -24.42 -0.85
C ILE A 201 4.05 -24.57 0.38
N HIS A 202 4.56 -24.14 1.53
CA HIS A 202 3.75 -24.00 2.73
C HIS A 202 2.64 -22.96 2.48
N GLU A 203 1.45 -23.18 3.01
CA GLU A 203 0.28 -22.28 2.83
C GLU A 203 -0.15 -22.09 1.36
N ALA A 204 0.10 -23.08 0.50
CA ALA A 204 -0.13 -23.02 -0.94
C ALA A 204 -1.54 -22.51 -1.32
N THR A 205 -2.58 -22.99 -0.65
CA THR A 205 -3.97 -22.59 -0.93
C THR A 205 -4.22 -21.14 -0.53
N SER A 206 -3.77 -20.72 0.66
CA SER A 206 -3.91 -19.33 1.14
C SER A 206 -3.24 -18.34 0.18
N ILE A 207 -1.99 -18.63 -0.20
CA ILE A 207 -1.23 -17.81 -1.17
C ILE A 207 -1.98 -17.74 -2.51
N ALA A 208 -2.48 -18.85 -3.01
CA ALA A 208 -3.17 -18.90 -4.30
C ALA A 208 -4.51 -18.15 -4.30
N MET A 209 -5.23 -18.14 -3.17
CA MET A 209 -6.47 -17.36 -3.04
C MET A 209 -6.18 -15.86 -3.10
N GLU A 210 -5.14 -15.39 -2.42
CA GLU A 210 -4.72 -13.98 -2.49
C GLU A 210 -4.28 -13.63 -3.93
N TYR A 211 -3.48 -14.47 -4.60
CA TYR A 211 -3.10 -14.23 -6.00
C TYR A 211 -4.29 -14.16 -6.95
N ALA A 212 -5.35 -14.89 -6.70
CA ALA A 212 -6.56 -14.82 -7.52
C ALA A 212 -7.26 -13.44 -7.38
N VAL A 213 -7.29 -12.88 -6.17
CA VAL A 213 -7.81 -11.52 -5.92
C VAL A 213 -6.91 -10.47 -6.57
N ASP A 214 -5.60 -10.61 -6.42
CA ASP A 214 -4.61 -9.69 -6.97
C ASP A 214 -4.68 -9.67 -8.52
N ASP A 215 -4.70 -10.85 -9.15
CA ASP A 215 -4.82 -11.00 -10.61
C ASP A 215 -6.14 -10.43 -11.14
N TRP A 216 -7.23 -10.51 -10.37
CA TRP A 216 -8.48 -9.82 -10.71
C TRP A 216 -8.30 -8.31 -10.75
N GLY A 217 -7.54 -7.74 -9.82
CA GLY A 217 -7.20 -6.31 -9.83
C GLY A 217 -6.49 -5.89 -11.11
N ILE A 218 -5.51 -6.69 -11.58
CA ILE A 218 -4.83 -6.44 -12.87
C ILE A 218 -5.83 -6.51 -14.03
N ALA A 219 -6.67 -7.54 -14.07
CA ALA A 219 -7.66 -7.71 -15.12
C ALA A 219 -8.62 -6.51 -15.20
N ALA A 220 -9.16 -6.07 -14.05
CA ALA A 220 -10.11 -4.95 -13.98
C ALA A 220 -9.47 -3.63 -14.46
N MET A 221 -8.24 -3.35 -14.05
CA MET A 221 -7.50 -2.18 -14.50
C MET A 221 -7.19 -2.26 -16.00
N ALA A 222 -6.70 -3.40 -16.48
CA ALA A 222 -6.41 -3.65 -17.90
C ALA A 222 -7.66 -3.46 -18.77
N GLN A 223 -8.81 -3.96 -18.33
CA GLN A 223 -10.09 -3.79 -19.02
C GLN A 223 -10.44 -2.30 -19.18
N LYS A 224 -10.36 -1.53 -18.08
CA LYS A 224 -10.62 -0.08 -18.12
C LYS A 224 -9.65 0.68 -19.03
N MET A 225 -8.40 0.21 -19.14
CA MET A 225 -7.38 0.78 -20.01
C MET A 225 -7.47 0.30 -21.47
N GLY A 226 -8.38 -0.62 -21.82
CA GLY A 226 -8.49 -1.21 -23.16
C GLY A 226 -7.37 -2.17 -23.53
N LYS A 227 -6.65 -2.74 -22.55
CA LYS A 227 -5.56 -3.70 -22.72
C LYS A 227 -6.11 -5.14 -22.77
N THR A 228 -6.75 -5.50 -23.87
CA THR A 228 -7.51 -6.76 -24.02
C THR A 228 -6.68 -8.02 -23.70
N ALA A 229 -5.45 -8.11 -24.19
CA ALA A 229 -4.61 -9.29 -23.97
C ALA A 229 -4.23 -9.47 -22.48
N ASP A 230 -3.97 -8.37 -21.77
CA ASP A 230 -3.72 -8.39 -20.34
C ASP A 230 -5.00 -8.77 -19.57
N TYR A 231 -6.14 -8.21 -19.94
CA TYR A 231 -7.43 -8.57 -19.37
C TYR A 231 -7.73 -10.06 -19.51
N GLU A 232 -7.58 -10.63 -20.68
CA GLU A 232 -7.82 -12.07 -20.92
C GLU A 232 -6.90 -12.96 -20.10
N THR A 233 -5.62 -12.60 -20.04
CA THR A 233 -4.60 -13.35 -19.29
C THR A 233 -4.90 -13.35 -17.79
N PHE A 234 -5.08 -12.19 -17.20
CA PHE A 234 -5.24 -12.08 -15.75
C PHE A 234 -6.65 -12.41 -15.28
N SER A 235 -7.67 -12.20 -16.10
CA SER A 235 -9.03 -12.70 -15.84
C SER A 235 -9.06 -14.24 -15.76
N LYS A 236 -8.34 -14.94 -16.66
CA LYS A 236 -8.17 -16.39 -16.57
C LYS A 236 -7.46 -16.81 -15.29
N ARG A 237 -6.36 -16.14 -14.94
CA ARG A 237 -5.57 -16.45 -13.74
C ARG A 237 -6.38 -16.22 -12.46
N ALA A 238 -7.17 -15.15 -12.40
CA ALA A 238 -8.08 -14.86 -11.30
C ALA A 238 -9.07 -16.00 -11.00
N HIS A 239 -9.36 -16.87 -11.98
CA HIS A 239 -10.22 -18.02 -11.80
C HIS A 239 -9.48 -19.31 -11.39
N TYR A 240 -8.17 -19.28 -11.24
CA TYR A 240 -7.38 -20.46 -10.87
C TYR A 240 -7.69 -20.96 -9.45
N TYR A 241 -8.31 -20.15 -8.59
CA TYR A 241 -8.81 -20.62 -7.30
C TYR A 241 -9.72 -21.86 -7.42
N LYS A 242 -10.43 -22.03 -8.55
CA LYS A 242 -11.28 -23.19 -8.82
C LYS A 242 -10.51 -24.51 -8.88
N ASN A 243 -9.20 -24.47 -9.15
CA ASN A 243 -8.35 -25.65 -9.23
C ASN A 243 -8.05 -26.28 -7.85
N TYR A 244 -8.46 -25.59 -6.76
CA TYR A 244 -8.29 -26.06 -5.38
C TYR A 244 -9.55 -26.70 -4.80
N PHE A 245 -10.63 -26.77 -5.59
CA PHE A 245 -11.88 -27.37 -5.17
C PHE A 245 -12.08 -28.71 -5.88
N ASP A 246 -12.37 -29.75 -5.10
CA ASP A 246 -12.87 -31.02 -5.60
C ASP A 246 -14.39 -30.97 -5.58
N SER A 247 -15.01 -30.91 -6.76
CA SER A 247 -16.47 -30.83 -6.89
C SER A 247 -17.16 -32.21 -6.72
N SER A 248 -16.40 -33.26 -6.48
CA SER A 248 -16.92 -34.63 -6.31
C SER A 248 -17.20 -34.98 -4.84
N ILE A 249 -16.78 -34.13 -3.89
CA ILE A 249 -16.97 -34.31 -2.44
C ILE A 249 -17.79 -33.21 -1.83
#